data_2b72ca05fdad97602bb19d3d09c57b5f
#
_entry.id   2b72ca05fdad97602bb19d3d09c57b5f
#
_cell.length_a   1.000
_cell.length_b   1.000
_cell.length_c   1.000
_cell.angle_alpha   90.00
_cell.angle_beta   90.00
_cell.angle_gamma   90.00
#
_symmetry.space_group_name_H-M   'P 1'
#
loop_
_entity.id
_entity.type
_entity.pdbx_description
1 polymer ?
#
loop_
_entity_poly.entity_id
_entity_poly.type
_entity_poly.pdbx_seq_one_letter_code
_entity_poly.pdbx_strand_id
1 'polypeptide(L)'
;AVGDKVNAIQEAFTVEFDDWRDDVRSMVGKIAMAECGDYSGIESVYQRAYDALEYRAGVCLTARVRNKKNRLLETGATKTTIKAVSVLDIINGDKKLHEIFTAILREMLAKEV
;
A
#
# COMPACT_ATOMS: atom_id res chain seq x y z
N ALA A 1 28.01 15.75 9.92
CA ALA A 1 27.14 16.89 9.85
C ALA A 1 26.21 16.83 8.65
N VAL A 2 26.71 16.96 7.40
CA VAL A 2 25.83 16.91 6.19
C VAL A 2 25.24 15.52 6.00
N GLY A 3 26.01 14.46 6.26
CA GLY A 3 25.55 13.08 6.17
C GLY A 3 24.45 12.76 7.17
N ASP A 4 24.53 13.31 8.37
CA ASP A 4 23.52 13.10 9.42
C ASP A 4 22.15 13.69 9.03
N LYS A 5 22.13 14.86 8.39
CA LYS A 5 20.88 15.46 7.90
C LYS A 5 20.21 14.61 6.84
N VAL A 6 20.99 14.07 5.90
CA VAL A 6 20.46 13.21 4.83
C VAL A 6 19.90 11.92 5.42
N ASN A 7 20.60 11.31 6.37
CA ASN A 7 20.14 10.10 7.03
C ASN A 7 18.85 10.34 7.84
N ALA A 8 18.76 11.47 8.54
CA ALA A 8 17.56 11.83 9.28
C ALA A 8 16.34 12.00 8.39
N ILE A 9 16.50 12.60 7.21
CA ILE A 9 15.42 12.75 6.22
C ILE A 9 14.97 11.39 5.70
N GLN A 10 15.90 10.49 5.39
CA GLN A 10 15.59 9.14 4.91
C GLN A 10 14.89 8.33 5.98
N GLU A 11 15.32 8.40 7.22
CA GLU A 11 14.67 7.71 8.34
C GLU A 11 13.24 8.21 8.55
N ALA A 12 13.02 9.52 8.51
CA ALA A 12 11.68 10.11 8.63
C ALA A 12 10.75 9.63 7.53
N PHE A 13 11.23 9.53 6.29
CA PHE A 13 10.47 9.05 5.14
C PHE A 13 10.07 7.59 5.32
N THR A 14 10.99 6.74 5.78
CA THR A 14 10.75 5.32 6.02
C THR A 14 9.72 5.14 7.14
N VAL A 15 9.83 5.91 8.23
CA VAL A 15 8.89 5.86 9.35
C VAL A 15 7.48 6.23 8.91
N GLU A 16 7.32 7.29 8.11
CA GLU A 16 6.00 7.69 7.58
C GLU A 16 5.36 6.59 6.74
N PHE A 17 6.15 5.91 5.89
CA PHE A 17 5.68 4.81 5.08
C PHE A 17 5.25 3.61 5.93
N ASP A 18 6.07 3.24 6.91
CA ASP A 18 5.76 2.14 7.81
C ASP A 18 4.53 2.44 8.67
N ASP A 19 4.37 3.68 9.14
CA ASP A 19 3.19 4.11 9.90
C ASP A 19 1.93 4.01 9.04
N TRP A 20 1.98 4.42 7.78
CA TRP A 20 0.85 4.31 6.87
C TRP A 20 0.48 2.84 6.62
N ARG A 21 1.46 1.97 6.43
CA ARG A 21 1.21 0.53 6.27
C ARG A 21 0.56 -0.07 7.50
N ASP A 22 0.99 0.35 8.68
CA ASP A 22 0.41 -0.10 9.94
C ASP A 22 -1.04 0.39 10.06
N ASP A 23 -1.32 1.62 9.67
CA ASP A 23 -2.69 2.17 9.64
C ASP A 23 -3.57 1.37 8.68
N VAL A 24 -3.06 1.04 7.49
CA VAL A 24 -3.76 0.21 6.51
C VAL A 24 -4.08 -1.15 7.09
N ARG A 25 -3.11 -1.82 7.69
CA ARG A 25 -3.31 -3.12 8.34
C ARG A 25 -4.36 -3.05 9.45
N SER A 26 -4.28 -2.01 10.27
CA SER A 26 -5.23 -1.79 11.35
C SER A 26 -6.66 -1.64 10.83
N MET A 27 -6.86 -0.80 9.81
CA MET A 27 -8.18 -0.60 9.21
C MET A 27 -8.71 -1.89 8.57
N VAL A 28 -7.86 -2.59 7.81
CA VAL A 28 -8.23 -3.86 7.17
C VAL A 28 -8.59 -4.91 8.22
N GLY A 29 -7.81 -5.01 9.29
CA GLY A 29 -8.09 -5.93 10.39
C GLY A 29 -9.42 -5.65 11.08
N LYS A 30 -9.73 -4.38 11.32
CA LYS A 30 -11.01 -3.98 11.93
C LYS A 30 -12.19 -4.31 11.03
N ILE A 31 -12.06 -4.08 9.72
CA ILE A 31 -13.11 -4.41 8.74
C ILE A 31 -13.32 -5.93 8.72
N ALA A 32 -12.27 -6.72 8.64
CA ALA A 32 -12.35 -8.17 8.63
C ALA A 32 -13.00 -8.71 9.91
N MET A 33 -12.61 -8.17 11.06
CA MET A 33 -13.19 -8.56 12.34
C MET A 33 -14.68 -8.25 12.40
N ALA A 34 -15.10 -7.09 11.89
CA ALA A 34 -16.51 -6.70 11.88
C ALA A 34 -17.36 -7.58 10.94
N GLU A 35 -16.80 -7.97 9.79
CA GLU A 35 -17.53 -8.75 8.79
C GLU A 35 -17.54 -10.24 9.09
N CYS A 36 -16.42 -10.80 9.56
CA CYS A 36 -16.22 -12.25 9.70
C CYS A 36 -16.12 -12.71 11.15
N GLY A 37 -15.92 -11.80 12.10
CA GLY A 37 -15.70 -12.14 13.51
C GLY A 37 -14.27 -12.60 13.81
N ASP A 38 -13.41 -12.70 12.80
CA ASP A 38 -12.00 -13.05 12.94
C ASP A 38 -11.19 -12.42 11.77
N TYR A 39 -9.91 -12.73 11.71
CA TYR A 39 -9.03 -12.16 10.70
C TYR A 39 -8.94 -12.99 9.39
N SER A 40 -9.80 -13.98 9.21
CA SER A 40 -9.78 -14.83 8.00
C SER A 40 -10.16 -14.08 6.74
N GLY A 41 -10.90 -12.96 6.86
CA GLY A 41 -11.36 -12.15 5.74
C GLY A 41 -10.38 -11.08 5.27
N ILE A 42 -9.16 -11.01 5.82
CA ILE A 42 -8.20 -9.93 5.51
C ILE A 42 -7.89 -9.87 4.01
N GLU A 43 -7.62 -11.00 3.36
CA GLU A 43 -7.32 -11.02 1.91
C GLU A 43 -8.49 -10.50 1.09
N SER A 44 -9.71 -10.87 1.45
CA SER A 44 -10.92 -10.40 0.78
C SER A 44 -11.09 -8.88 0.91
N VAL A 45 -10.81 -8.33 2.09
CA VAL A 45 -10.88 -6.88 2.33
C VAL A 45 -9.85 -6.15 1.45
N TYR A 46 -8.60 -6.63 1.42
CA TYR A 46 -7.58 -6.04 0.55
C TYR A 46 -8.00 -6.09 -0.92
N GLN A 47 -8.50 -7.24 -1.38
CA GLN A 47 -8.90 -7.39 -2.78
C GLN A 47 -10.02 -6.42 -3.16
N ARG A 48 -11.03 -6.28 -2.30
CA ARG A 48 -12.12 -5.33 -2.55
C ARG A 48 -11.63 -3.88 -2.56
N ALA A 49 -10.70 -3.55 -1.68
CA ALA A 49 -10.11 -2.21 -1.63
C ALA A 49 -9.29 -1.93 -2.90
N TYR A 50 -8.50 -2.89 -3.36
CA TYR A 50 -7.74 -2.76 -4.60
C TYR A 50 -8.64 -2.62 -5.81
N ASP A 51 -9.70 -3.42 -5.90
CA ASP A 51 -10.68 -3.34 -7.00
C ASP A 51 -11.36 -1.97 -7.03
N ALA A 52 -11.74 -1.45 -5.87
CA ALA A 52 -12.34 -0.13 -5.76
C ALA A 52 -11.35 0.98 -6.17
N LEU A 53 -10.08 0.82 -5.81
CA LEU A 53 -9.04 1.77 -6.20
C LEU A 53 -8.84 1.77 -7.72
N GLU A 54 -8.76 0.60 -8.33
CA GLU A 54 -8.62 0.48 -9.78
C GLU A 54 -9.79 1.14 -10.51
N TYR A 55 -10.99 0.94 -10.00
CA TYR A 55 -12.20 1.54 -10.55
C TYR A 55 -12.20 3.06 -10.42
N ARG A 56 -11.91 3.58 -9.23
CA ARG A 56 -11.96 5.03 -8.96
C ARG A 56 -10.82 5.79 -9.64
N ALA A 57 -9.63 5.24 -9.65
CA ALA A 57 -8.46 5.89 -10.22
C ALA A 57 -8.27 5.60 -11.71
N GLY A 58 -8.97 4.61 -12.24
CA GLY A 58 -8.83 4.22 -13.64
C GLY A 58 -7.47 3.61 -13.95
N VAL A 59 -6.90 2.84 -13.03
CA VAL A 59 -5.56 2.26 -13.17
C VAL A 59 -5.63 0.73 -13.05
N CYS A 60 -4.61 0.06 -13.58
CA CYS A 60 -4.41 -1.37 -13.40
C CYS A 60 -3.22 -1.60 -12.48
N LEU A 61 -3.46 -2.01 -11.25
CA LEU A 61 -2.41 -2.19 -10.25
C LEU A 61 -1.44 -3.31 -10.65
N THR A 62 -1.95 -4.40 -11.21
CA THR A 62 -1.11 -5.50 -11.68
C THR A 62 -0.12 -5.03 -12.75
N ALA A 63 -0.57 -4.21 -13.70
CA ALA A 63 0.29 -3.65 -14.73
C ALA A 63 1.34 -2.71 -14.13
N ARG A 64 0.97 -1.91 -13.14
CA ARG A 64 1.90 -0.99 -12.47
C ARG A 64 2.98 -1.75 -11.70
N VAL A 65 2.62 -2.82 -11.01
CA VAL A 65 3.59 -3.69 -10.32
C VAL A 65 4.55 -4.31 -11.33
N ARG A 66 4.02 -4.87 -12.42
CA ARG A 66 4.84 -5.45 -13.49
C ARG A 66 5.80 -4.42 -14.09
N ASN A 67 5.33 -3.23 -14.39
CA ASN A 67 6.14 -2.16 -14.96
C ASN A 67 7.25 -1.71 -14.00
N LYS A 68 6.95 -1.64 -12.71
CA LYS A 68 7.95 -1.32 -11.69
C LYS A 68 9.02 -2.39 -11.61
N LYS A 69 8.64 -3.66 -11.62
CA LYS A 69 9.57 -4.79 -11.63
C LYS A 69 10.46 -4.77 -12.86
N ASN A 70 9.89 -4.50 -14.03
CA ASN A 70 10.66 -4.40 -15.28
C ASN A 70 11.68 -3.26 -15.22
N ARG A 71 11.31 -2.10 -14.70
CA ARG A 71 12.23 -0.98 -14.52
C ARG A 71 13.39 -1.33 -13.58
N LEU A 72 13.09 -2.01 -12.49
CA LEU A 72 14.12 -2.47 -11.54
C LEU A 72 15.06 -3.47 -12.19
N LEU A 73 14.52 -4.39 -13.00
CA LEU A 73 15.33 -5.34 -13.75
C LEU A 73 16.30 -4.63 -14.70
N GLU A 74 15.82 -3.62 -15.42
CA GLU A 74 16.64 -2.83 -16.35
C GLU A 74 17.75 -2.07 -15.63
N THR A 75 17.54 -1.63 -14.40
CA THR A 75 18.52 -0.90 -13.60
C THR A 75 19.49 -1.81 -12.84
N GLY A 76 19.35 -3.14 -13.00
CA GLY A 76 20.24 -4.10 -12.37
C GLY A 76 19.92 -4.42 -10.91
N ALA A 77 18.68 -4.20 -10.47
CA ALA A 77 18.26 -4.53 -9.11
C ALA A 77 18.35 -6.04 -8.87
N THR A 78 18.56 -6.43 -7.60
CA THR A 78 18.64 -7.84 -7.22
C THR A 78 17.27 -8.52 -7.33
N LYS A 79 17.26 -9.84 -7.47
CA LYS A 79 16.02 -10.62 -7.50
C LYS A 79 15.19 -10.42 -6.25
N THR A 80 15.85 -10.31 -5.09
CA THR A 80 15.17 -10.07 -3.81
C THR A 80 14.45 -8.72 -3.81
N THR A 81 15.09 -7.66 -4.30
CA THR A 81 14.48 -6.34 -4.42
C THR A 81 13.27 -6.36 -5.35
N ILE A 82 13.39 -7.05 -6.49
CA ILE A 82 12.31 -7.15 -7.48
C ILE A 82 11.10 -7.90 -6.88
N LYS A 83 11.34 -9.01 -6.19
CA LYS A 83 10.27 -9.79 -5.54
C LYS A 83 9.58 -9.03 -4.41
N ALA A 84 10.28 -8.12 -3.75
CA ALA A 84 9.74 -7.35 -2.63
C ALA A 84 8.75 -6.27 -3.07
N VAL A 85 8.66 -5.94 -4.36
CA VAL A 85 7.71 -4.94 -4.86
C VAL A 85 6.28 -5.43 -4.63
N SER A 86 5.51 -4.67 -3.86
CA SER A 86 4.12 -4.99 -3.53
C SER A 86 3.17 -3.93 -4.08
N VAL A 87 1.86 -4.24 -4.07
CA VAL A 87 0.83 -3.28 -4.45
C VAL A 87 0.87 -2.06 -3.53
N LEU A 88 1.10 -2.24 -2.24
CA LEU A 88 1.19 -1.12 -1.30
C LEU A 88 2.36 -0.18 -1.61
N ASP A 89 3.48 -0.71 -2.10
CA ASP A 89 4.61 0.12 -2.53
C ASP A 89 4.21 1.01 -3.71
N ILE A 90 3.47 0.47 -4.67
CA ILE A 90 2.97 1.22 -5.82
C ILE A 90 2.01 2.32 -5.37
N ILE A 91 1.09 2.01 -4.48
CA ILE A 91 0.11 2.98 -3.95
C ILE A 91 0.82 4.09 -3.19
N ASN A 92 1.79 3.73 -2.33
CA ASN A 92 2.53 4.73 -1.56
C ASN A 92 3.38 5.63 -2.45
N GLY A 93 3.86 5.13 -3.58
CA GLY A 93 4.67 5.91 -4.52
C GLY A 93 3.88 6.90 -5.36
N ASP A 94 2.55 6.84 -5.33
CA ASP A 94 1.67 7.75 -6.08
C ASP A 94 0.71 8.43 -5.10
N LYS A 95 0.89 9.73 -4.91
CA LYS A 95 0.10 10.51 -3.95
C LYS A 95 -1.40 10.37 -4.18
N LYS A 96 -1.83 10.39 -5.44
CA LYS A 96 -3.25 10.26 -5.79
C LYS A 96 -3.80 8.90 -5.39
N LEU A 97 -3.08 7.83 -5.70
CA LEU A 97 -3.47 6.48 -5.32
C LEU A 97 -3.49 6.30 -3.80
N HIS A 98 -2.51 6.87 -3.12
CA HIS A 98 -2.40 6.84 -1.67
C HIS A 98 -3.64 7.47 -1.01
N GLU A 99 -4.03 8.65 -1.46
CA GLU A 99 -5.20 9.37 -0.94
C GLU A 99 -6.49 8.61 -1.20
N ILE A 100 -6.68 8.12 -2.43
CA ILE A 100 -7.90 7.38 -2.82
C ILE A 100 -8.01 6.08 -2.04
N PHE A 101 -6.91 5.33 -1.92
CA PHE A 101 -6.90 4.05 -1.20
C PHE A 101 -7.23 4.23 0.29
N THR A 102 -6.63 5.24 0.91
CA THR A 102 -6.90 5.56 2.31
C THR A 102 -8.37 5.93 2.51
N ALA A 103 -8.93 6.73 1.61
CA ALA A 103 -10.35 7.10 1.66
C ALA A 103 -11.26 5.88 1.51
N ILE A 104 -10.92 4.96 0.61
CA ILE A 104 -11.68 3.71 0.42
C ILE A 104 -11.74 2.89 1.71
N LEU A 105 -10.60 2.70 2.36
CA LEU A 105 -10.54 1.94 3.61
C LEU A 105 -11.34 2.62 4.72
N ARG A 106 -11.27 3.94 4.82
CA ARG A 106 -12.08 4.69 5.80
C ARG A 106 -13.57 4.56 5.55
N GLU A 107 -13.98 4.60 4.27
CA GLU A 107 -15.39 4.40 3.91
C GLU A 107 -15.86 2.98 4.24
N MET A 108 -15.04 1.97 3.95
CA MET A 108 -15.36 0.57 4.27
C MET A 108 -15.48 0.39 5.78
N LEU A 109 -14.58 0.97 6.56
CA LEU A 109 -14.61 0.89 8.02
C LEU A 109 -15.85 1.60 8.57
N ALA A 110 -16.21 2.75 8.03
CA ALA A 110 -17.39 3.51 8.45
C ALA A 110 -18.70 2.73 8.25
N LYS A 111 -18.77 1.92 7.20
CA LYS A 111 -19.96 1.07 6.94
C LYS A 111 -20.14 -0.04 7.97
N GLU A 112 -19.06 -0.44 8.64
CA GLU A 112 -19.10 -1.51 9.65
C GLU A 112 -19.47 -0.98 11.05
N VAL A 113 -19.56 0.31 11.22
CA VAL A 113 -19.93 0.95 12.51
C VAL A 113 -21.47 1.20 12.60
#